data_2f54f1203b2a74aeaabbdb738b5d6176
#
_entry.id   2f54f1203b2a74aeaabbdb738b5d6176
#
_cell.length_a   1.000
_cell.length_b   1.000
_cell.length_c   1.000
_cell.angle_alpha   90.00
_cell.angle_beta   90.00
_cell.angle_gamma   90.00
#
_symmetry.space_group_name_H-M   'P 1'
#
loop_
_entity.id
_entity.type
_entity.pdbx_description
1 polymer ?
#
loop_
_entity_poly.entity_id
_entity_poly.type
_entity_poly.pdbx_seq_one_letter_code
_entity_poly.pdbx_strand_id
1 'polypeptide(L)'
;KIRIFPGISSVSYLSAATGIAWQDAKIISIHGKKDTAETRALVLDAIRHFPKTFLLVSGVEDVRRIGCWIEEEKLTQTRMIAGFQLSYDREKIRELSYEEAKNVKEEGLYTLLLCNENVQKRRLVPGMSDESFLRVVEGEKTVPMTKEEVRALSLCKLGLTEDAVVYDVGSGTGSIAVECATCSPGIRVYAIEQKATAQQ
;
A
#
# COMPACT_ATOMS: atom_id res chain seq x y z
N LYS A 1 0.83 -20.28 -38.90
CA LYS A 1 0.80 -20.80 -37.50
C LYS A 1 1.67 -19.93 -36.66
N ILE A 2 1.11 -19.35 -35.61
CA ILE A 2 1.87 -18.58 -34.61
C ILE A 2 2.41 -19.59 -33.59
N ARG A 3 3.71 -19.49 -33.24
CA ARG A 3 4.33 -20.23 -32.12
C ARG A 3 4.58 -19.26 -30.99
N ILE A 4 4.14 -19.63 -29.79
CA ILE A 4 4.37 -18.86 -28.56
C ILE A 4 5.44 -19.59 -27.73
N PHE A 5 6.53 -18.89 -27.44
CA PHE A 5 7.60 -19.38 -26.56
C PHE A 5 7.48 -18.67 -25.22
N PRO A 6 7.09 -19.36 -24.14
CA PRO A 6 7.01 -18.75 -22.83
C PRO A 6 8.43 -18.41 -22.33
N GLY A 7 8.57 -17.19 -21.79
CA GLY A 7 9.81 -16.76 -21.12
C GLY A 7 9.75 -16.98 -19.62
N ILE A 8 10.91 -16.94 -18.97
CA ILE A 8 11.02 -16.92 -17.50
C ILE A 8 10.72 -15.47 -17.06
N SER A 9 9.76 -15.30 -16.14
CA SER A 9 9.46 -13.97 -15.61
C SER A 9 10.58 -13.50 -14.66
N SER A 10 10.76 -12.18 -14.54
CA SER A 10 11.71 -11.61 -13.57
C SER A 10 11.37 -11.98 -12.12
N VAL A 11 10.10 -12.23 -11.81
CA VAL A 11 9.65 -12.74 -10.49
C VAL A 11 10.21 -14.14 -10.26
N SER A 12 9.99 -15.07 -11.20
CA SER A 12 10.48 -16.45 -11.09
C SER A 12 12.01 -16.49 -11.07
N TYR A 13 12.66 -15.65 -11.86
CA TYR A 13 14.11 -15.54 -11.90
C TYR A 13 14.68 -15.07 -10.55
N LEU A 14 14.15 -13.95 -10.01
CA LEU A 14 14.60 -13.38 -8.75
C LEU A 14 14.32 -14.36 -7.58
N SER A 15 13.18 -15.05 -7.60
CA SER A 15 12.83 -16.08 -6.65
C SER A 15 13.87 -17.23 -6.65
N ALA A 16 14.20 -17.74 -7.82
CA ALA A 16 15.20 -18.80 -7.97
C ALA A 16 16.60 -18.37 -7.49
N ALA A 17 17.03 -17.16 -7.89
CA ALA A 17 18.33 -16.62 -7.54
C ALA A 17 18.49 -16.32 -6.04
N THR A 18 17.40 -15.98 -5.35
CA THR A 18 17.40 -15.70 -3.91
C THR A 18 17.06 -16.92 -3.04
N GLY A 19 16.55 -17.99 -3.64
CA GLY A 19 16.02 -19.15 -2.91
C GLY A 19 14.72 -18.88 -2.15
N ILE A 20 14.05 -17.75 -2.42
CA ILE A 20 12.80 -17.35 -1.75
C ILE A 20 11.61 -17.71 -2.64
N ALA A 21 10.75 -18.60 -2.16
CA ALA A 21 9.56 -19.05 -2.88
C ALA A 21 8.57 -17.89 -3.14
N TRP A 22 7.98 -17.88 -4.32
CA TRP A 22 7.05 -16.82 -4.75
C TRP A 22 5.56 -17.18 -4.67
N GLN A 23 5.23 -18.44 -4.42
CA GLN A 23 3.85 -18.96 -4.51
C GLN A 23 2.87 -18.28 -3.57
N ASP A 24 3.31 -17.83 -2.42
CA ASP A 24 2.53 -17.13 -1.39
C ASP A 24 2.81 -15.62 -1.37
N ALA A 25 3.49 -15.12 -2.39
CA ALA A 25 3.82 -13.71 -2.48
C ALA A 25 2.71 -12.88 -3.16
N LYS A 26 2.54 -11.64 -2.73
CA LYS A 26 1.80 -10.65 -3.50
C LYS A 26 2.67 -10.16 -4.66
N ILE A 27 2.13 -10.18 -5.87
CA ILE A 27 2.82 -9.67 -7.06
C ILE A 27 2.09 -8.42 -7.54
N ILE A 28 2.81 -7.31 -7.63
CA ILE A 28 2.27 -6.01 -8.05
C ILE A 28 3.14 -5.45 -9.15
N SER A 29 2.53 -4.92 -10.19
CA SER A 29 3.21 -4.10 -11.18
C SER A 29 2.83 -2.63 -10.99
N ILE A 30 3.85 -1.81 -10.77
CA ILE A 30 3.75 -0.35 -10.83
C ILE A 30 4.50 0.20 -12.05
N HIS A 31 4.98 -0.70 -12.93
CA HIS A 31 5.63 -0.33 -14.17
C HIS A 31 4.72 0.56 -15.03
N GLY A 32 5.21 1.74 -15.39
CA GLY A 32 4.45 2.73 -16.15
C GLY A 32 3.35 3.44 -15.37
N LYS A 33 3.15 3.15 -14.08
CA LYS A 33 2.20 3.88 -13.24
C LYS A 33 2.79 5.19 -12.74
N LYS A 34 1.93 6.21 -12.68
CA LYS A 34 2.30 7.50 -12.08
C LYS A 34 2.43 7.37 -10.56
N ASP A 35 3.18 8.30 -9.99
CA ASP A 35 3.24 8.50 -8.54
C ASP A 35 1.93 9.14 -8.07
N THR A 36 1.01 8.31 -7.62
CA THR A 36 -0.29 8.73 -7.09
C THR A 36 -0.50 8.14 -5.71
N ALA A 37 -1.41 8.76 -4.95
CA ALA A 37 -1.79 8.24 -3.62
C ALA A 37 -2.28 6.79 -3.70
N GLU A 38 -2.99 6.42 -4.78
CA GLU A 38 -3.48 5.05 -4.99
C GLU A 38 -2.32 4.07 -5.23
N THR A 39 -1.32 4.46 -6.03
CA THR A 39 -0.14 3.61 -6.26
C THR A 39 0.63 3.40 -4.96
N ARG A 40 0.83 4.47 -4.18
CA ARG A 40 1.45 4.41 -2.87
C ARG A 40 0.67 3.51 -1.91
N ALA A 41 -0.64 3.71 -1.79
CA ALA A 41 -1.51 2.92 -0.93
C ALA A 41 -1.46 1.42 -1.26
N LEU A 42 -1.51 1.06 -2.55
CA LEU A 42 -1.43 -0.31 -3.03
C LEU A 42 -0.11 -1.00 -2.61
N VAL A 43 1.02 -0.32 -2.79
CA VAL A 43 2.33 -0.87 -2.44
C VAL A 43 2.49 -1.00 -0.93
N LEU A 44 2.15 0.03 -0.17
CA LEU A 44 2.25 0.03 1.28
C LEU A 44 1.34 -0.99 1.94
N ASP A 45 0.12 -1.14 1.41
CA ASP A 45 -0.81 -2.17 1.86
C ASP A 45 -0.21 -3.57 1.66
N ALA A 46 0.40 -3.84 0.51
CA ALA A 46 1.04 -5.12 0.28
C ALA A 46 2.23 -5.36 1.22
N ILE A 47 3.07 -4.35 1.45
CA ILE A 47 4.20 -4.46 2.40
C ILE A 47 3.70 -4.77 3.81
N ARG A 48 2.61 -4.14 4.26
CA ARG A 48 2.08 -4.34 5.61
C ARG A 48 1.44 -5.71 5.83
N HIS A 49 0.74 -6.22 4.82
CA HIS A 49 -0.18 -7.34 4.99
C HIS A 49 0.28 -8.65 4.35
N PHE A 50 1.38 -8.65 3.63
CA PHE A 50 1.94 -9.86 3.03
C PHE A 50 3.39 -10.08 3.49
N PRO A 51 3.78 -11.34 3.76
CA PRO A 51 5.15 -11.65 4.17
C PRO A 51 6.15 -11.41 3.04
N LYS A 52 5.68 -11.49 1.79
CA LYS A 52 6.50 -11.30 0.59
C LYS A 52 5.73 -10.53 -0.46
N THR A 53 6.36 -9.53 -1.06
CA THR A 53 5.78 -8.74 -2.15
C THR A 53 6.80 -8.56 -3.25
N PHE A 54 6.49 -9.05 -4.45
CA PHE A 54 7.26 -8.72 -5.65
C PHE A 54 6.70 -7.48 -6.32
N LEU A 55 7.58 -6.54 -6.63
CA LEU A 55 7.23 -5.31 -7.34
C LEU A 55 7.96 -5.27 -8.68
N LEU A 56 7.17 -5.17 -9.75
CA LEU A 56 7.67 -4.84 -11.08
C LEU A 56 7.63 -3.31 -11.21
N VAL A 57 8.81 -2.70 -11.30
CA VAL A 57 8.99 -1.25 -11.28
C VAL A 57 9.51 -0.72 -12.61
N SER A 58 9.38 0.58 -12.87
CA SER A 58 9.82 1.18 -14.14
C SER A 58 11.34 1.40 -14.18
N GLY A 59 11.97 1.63 -13.03
CA GLY A 59 13.39 1.94 -12.95
C GLY A 59 13.83 2.41 -11.58
N VAL A 60 14.97 3.09 -11.54
CA VAL A 60 15.63 3.53 -10.30
C VAL A 60 14.79 4.50 -9.47
N GLU A 61 14.00 5.38 -10.12
CA GLU A 61 13.15 6.33 -9.40
C GLU A 61 12.09 5.62 -8.54
N ASP A 62 11.53 4.51 -9.03
CA ASP A 62 10.60 3.72 -8.23
C ASP A 62 11.30 3.06 -7.03
N VAL A 63 12.55 2.61 -7.19
CA VAL A 63 13.34 2.05 -6.08
C VAL A 63 13.54 3.10 -4.99
N ARG A 64 13.97 4.31 -5.37
CA ARG A 64 14.16 5.44 -4.45
C ARG A 64 12.88 5.82 -3.72
N ARG A 65 11.79 5.93 -4.47
CA ARG A 65 10.46 6.27 -3.95
C ARG A 65 9.96 5.26 -2.93
N ILE A 66 10.12 3.97 -3.21
CA ILE A 66 9.74 2.90 -2.28
C ILE A 66 10.59 2.98 -1.00
N GLY A 67 11.89 3.28 -1.11
CA GLY A 67 12.74 3.53 0.05
C GLY A 67 12.24 4.68 0.93
N CYS A 68 11.80 5.80 0.31
CA CYS A 68 11.19 6.92 1.03
C CYS A 68 9.88 6.50 1.72
N TRP A 69 8.99 5.78 1.04
CA TRP A 69 7.73 5.32 1.62
C TRP A 69 7.92 4.39 2.81
N ILE A 70 8.91 3.48 2.74
CA ILE A 70 9.24 2.57 3.86
C ILE A 70 9.68 3.38 5.10
N GLU A 71 10.49 4.42 4.92
CA GLU A 71 10.93 5.30 6.00
C GLU A 71 9.78 6.10 6.59
N GLU A 72 9.02 6.82 5.76
CA GLU A 72 7.90 7.67 6.16
C GLU A 72 6.83 6.90 6.95
N GLU A 73 6.55 5.67 6.52
CA GLU A 73 5.55 4.79 7.14
C GLU A 73 6.13 3.91 8.27
N LYS A 74 7.40 4.13 8.62
CA LYS A 74 8.11 3.39 9.69
C LYS A 74 8.11 1.87 9.49
N LEU A 75 8.13 1.41 8.23
CA LEU A 75 8.20 0.00 7.86
C LEU A 75 9.65 -0.49 7.74
N THR A 76 10.54 0.04 8.57
CA THR A 76 12.00 -0.13 8.51
C THR A 76 12.47 -1.56 8.72
N GLN A 77 11.62 -2.45 9.20
CA GLN A 77 11.88 -3.91 9.30
C GLN A 77 11.72 -4.64 7.95
N THR A 78 11.24 -3.95 6.90
CA THR A 78 11.08 -4.54 5.58
C THR A 78 12.44 -4.72 4.92
N ARG A 79 12.82 -5.96 4.60
CA ARG A 79 14.01 -6.26 3.81
C ARG A 79 13.69 -6.06 2.33
N MET A 80 14.52 -5.32 1.62
CA MET A 80 14.39 -5.08 0.18
C MET A 80 15.50 -5.79 -0.58
N ILE A 81 15.15 -6.74 -1.43
CA ILE A 81 16.07 -7.38 -2.35
C ILE A 81 15.81 -6.82 -3.75
N ALA A 82 16.82 -6.18 -4.33
CA ALA A 82 16.74 -5.57 -5.65
C ALA A 82 17.46 -6.45 -6.68
N GLY A 83 16.70 -6.95 -7.65
CA GLY A 83 17.22 -7.57 -8.86
C GLY A 83 17.36 -6.50 -9.96
N PHE A 84 18.59 -6.15 -10.30
CA PHE A 84 18.93 -5.21 -11.35
C PHE A 84 19.38 -5.94 -12.61
N GLN A 85 18.83 -5.58 -13.78
CA GLN A 85 19.18 -6.14 -15.08
C GLN A 85 19.22 -7.67 -15.07
N LEU A 86 18.21 -8.31 -14.47
CA LEU A 86 18.14 -9.76 -14.33
C LEU A 86 18.29 -10.45 -15.68
N SER A 87 19.14 -11.47 -15.77
CA SER A 87 19.54 -12.23 -16.96
C SER A 87 20.33 -11.44 -18.03
N TYR A 88 20.82 -10.24 -17.73
CA TYR A 88 21.71 -9.48 -18.59
C TYR A 88 23.14 -9.48 -18.05
N ASP A 89 24.14 -9.13 -18.88
CA ASP A 89 25.57 -9.10 -18.51
C ASP A 89 25.88 -8.22 -17.27
N ARG A 90 25.04 -7.23 -17.00
CA ARG A 90 25.19 -6.31 -15.87
C ARG A 90 24.32 -6.68 -14.68
N GLU A 91 23.86 -7.92 -14.61
CA GLU A 91 23.03 -8.40 -13.52
C GLU A 91 23.64 -8.15 -12.16
N LYS A 92 22.81 -7.65 -11.22
CA LYS A 92 23.15 -7.55 -9.81
C LYS A 92 21.93 -7.89 -8.98
N ILE A 93 22.10 -8.72 -7.96
CA ILE A 93 21.09 -9.00 -6.95
C ILE A 93 21.67 -8.58 -5.61
N ARG A 94 21.02 -7.63 -4.95
CA ARG A 94 21.50 -7.05 -3.69
C ARG A 94 20.36 -6.87 -2.71
N GLU A 95 20.61 -7.09 -1.43
CA GLU A 95 19.76 -6.60 -0.37
C GLU A 95 20.13 -5.14 -0.10
N LEU A 96 19.14 -4.27 -0.02
CA LEU A 96 19.26 -2.84 0.22
C LEU A 96 18.51 -2.47 1.49
N SER A 97 19.11 -1.66 2.34
CA SER A 97 18.35 -0.91 3.35
C SER A 97 17.50 0.16 2.67
N TYR A 98 16.51 0.71 3.38
CA TYR A 98 15.70 1.78 2.83
C TYR A 98 16.55 3.05 2.55
N GLU A 99 17.61 3.31 3.35
CA GLU A 99 18.56 4.40 3.11
C GLU A 99 19.36 4.19 1.83
N GLU A 100 19.83 2.96 1.60
CA GLU A 100 20.55 2.62 0.37
C GLU A 100 19.62 2.72 -0.84
N ALA A 101 18.37 2.24 -0.72
CA ALA A 101 17.37 2.31 -1.78
C ALA A 101 17.11 3.76 -2.22
N LYS A 102 16.99 4.72 -1.29
CA LYS A 102 16.83 6.15 -1.59
C LYS A 102 17.99 6.75 -2.39
N ASN A 103 19.17 6.15 -2.30
CA ASN A 103 20.40 6.66 -2.89
C ASN A 103 20.94 5.84 -4.07
N VAL A 104 20.17 4.86 -4.55
CA VAL A 104 20.55 4.06 -5.73
C VAL A 104 20.72 4.97 -6.94
N LYS A 105 21.84 4.81 -7.68
CA LYS A 105 22.19 5.66 -8.84
C LYS A 105 22.13 4.92 -10.18
N GLU A 106 22.13 3.60 -10.16
CA GLU A 106 22.24 2.79 -11.37
C GLU A 106 20.92 2.80 -12.14
N GLU A 107 20.95 3.38 -13.33
CA GLU A 107 19.81 3.41 -14.25
C GLU A 107 19.63 2.07 -14.95
N GLY A 108 18.40 1.57 -14.98
CA GLY A 108 18.07 0.32 -15.66
C GLY A 108 16.80 -0.34 -15.14
N LEU A 109 16.61 -1.59 -15.53
CA LEU A 109 15.44 -2.38 -15.15
C LEU A 109 15.63 -2.97 -13.73
N TYR A 110 14.59 -2.83 -12.93
CA TYR A 110 14.55 -3.40 -11.59
C TYR A 110 13.33 -4.30 -11.38
N THR A 111 13.54 -5.35 -10.59
CA THR A 111 12.48 -6.11 -9.94
C THR A 111 12.81 -6.17 -8.46
N LEU A 112 11.86 -5.84 -7.60
CA LEU A 112 12.07 -5.83 -6.15
C LEU A 112 11.34 -6.99 -5.50
N LEU A 113 11.95 -7.57 -4.49
CA LEU A 113 11.32 -8.47 -3.54
C LEU A 113 11.41 -7.84 -2.16
N LEU A 114 10.26 -7.55 -1.58
CA LEU A 114 10.11 -6.99 -0.25
C LEU A 114 9.66 -8.11 0.69
N CYS A 115 10.41 -8.34 1.77
CA CYS A 115 10.10 -9.33 2.79
C CYS A 115 9.76 -8.61 4.10
N ASN A 116 8.59 -8.92 4.65
CA ASN A 116 8.12 -8.37 5.93
C ASN A 116 7.89 -9.51 6.92
N GLU A 117 8.66 -9.52 8.01
CA GLU A 117 8.50 -10.51 9.09
C GLU A 117 7.41 -10.11 10.10
N ASN A 118 7.02 -8.84 10.11
CA ASN A 118 6.01 -8.27 11.01
C ASN A 118 4.69 -8.00 10.29
N VAL A 119 4.13 -9.05 9.68
CA VAL A 119 2.88 -8.94 8.91
C VAL A 119 1.71 -8.52 9.80
N GLN A 120 1.09 -7.41 9.46
CA GLN A 120 -0.11 -6.92 10.13
C GLN A 120 -1.33 -7.70 9.65
N LYS A 121 -2.13 -8.20 10.57
CA LYS A 121 -3.40 -8.84 10.23
C LYS A 121 -4.43 -7.77 9.85
N ARG A 122 -5.14 -7.98 8.75
CA ARG A 122 -6.27 -7.12 8.40
C ARG A 122 -7.45 -7.39 9.32
N ARG A 123 -8.16 -6.35 9.68
CA ARG A 123 -9.50 -6.52 10.24
C ARG A 123 -10.42 -7.09 9.17
N LEU A 124 -11.21 -8.09 9.53
CA LEU A 124 -12.17 -8.72 8.62
C LEU A 124 -13.54 -8.01 8.63
N VAL A 125 -13.78 -7.21 9.67
CA VAL A 125 -15.05 -6.51 9.88
C VAL A 125 -14.79 -5.07 10.33
N PRO A 126 -15.70 -4.12 10.03
CA PRO A 126 -15.66 -2.78 10.60
C PRO A 126 -15.82 -2.82 12.13
N GLY A 127 -15.50 -1.72 12.79
CA GLY A 127 -15.59 -1.56 14.25
C GLY A 127 -14.29 -1.01 14.83
N MET A 128 -13.80 0.12 14.27
CA MET A 128 -12.75 0.90 14.91
C MET A 128 -13.32 1.57 16.14
N SER A 129 -12.61 1.47 17.28
CA SER A 129 -13.08 2.12 18.50
C SER A 129 -13.11 3.64 18.35
N ASP A 130 -14.02 4.28 19.10
CA ASP A 130 -14.17 5.74 19.08
C ASP A 130 -12.88 6.47 19.50
N GLU A 131 -12.05 5.84 20.33
CA GLU A 131 -10.74 6.36 20.78
C GLU A 131 -9.69 6.37 19.67
N SER A 132 -9.92 5.64 18.58
CA SER A 132 -9.02 5.64 17.41
C SER A 132 -9.10 6.93 16.59
N PHE A 133 -10.07 7.80 16.87
CA PHE A 133 -10.33 9.03 16.13
C PHE A 133 -10.01 10.25 16.98
N LEU A 134 -9.42 11.26 16.35
CA LEU A 134 -9.23 12.55 17.00
C LEU A 134 -10.58 13.23 17.21
N ARG A 135 -10.77 13.78 18.42
CA ARG A 135 -11.96 14.56 18.77
C ARG A 135 -11.70 16.03 18.44
N VAL A 136 -12.40 16.55 17.47
CA VAL A 136 -12.35 17.96 17.12
C VAL A 136 -13.22 18.73 18.12
N VAL A 137 -12.65 19.79 18.71
CA VAL A 137 -13.34 20.69 19.65
C VAL A 137 -13.50 22.05 19.01
N GLU A 138 -14.73 22.53 18.91
CA GLU A 138 -15.08 23.86 18.40
C GLU A 138 -15.60 24.72 19.56
N GLY A 139 -14.75 25.58 20.11
CA GLY A 139 -15.07 26.32 21.34
C GLY A 139 -15.26 25.38 22.53
N GLU A 140 -16.44 25.43 23.16
CA GLU A 140 -16.80 24.53 24.26
C GLU A 140 -17.49 23.23 23.80
N LYS A 141 -17.72 23.06 22.48
CA LYS A 141 -18.46 21.91 21.94
C LYS A 141 -17.54 20.98 21.18
N THR A 142 -17.70 19.68 21.43
CA THR A 142 -17.05 18.64 20.61
C THR A 142 -17.87 18.41 19.35
N VAL A 143 -17.23 18.37 18.19
CA VAL A 143 -17.89 18.00 16.94
C VAL A 143 -18.48 16.59 17.08
N PRO A 144 -19.77 16.38 16.77
CA PRO A 144 -20.37 15.06 16.84
C PRO A 144 -19.64 14.07 15.94
N MET A 145 -19.44 12.86 16.47
CA MET A 145 -18.87 11.74 15.73
C MET A 145 -19.85 10.57 15.76
N THR A 146 -20.01 9.90 14.64
CA THR A 146 -20.81 8.66 14.57
C THR A 146 -20.19 7.62 15.49
N LYS A 147 -20.98 7.08 16.41
CA LYS A 147 -20.55 6.09 17.38
C LYS A 147 -20.15 4.79 16.72
N GLU A 148 -19.24 4.05 17.36
CA GLU A 148 -18.66 2.80 16.86
C GLU A 148 -19.71 1.84 16.32
N GLU A 149 -20.76 1.55 17.11
CA GLU A 149 -21.79 0.57 16.75
C GLU A 149 -22.59 1.02 15.51
N VAL A 150 -22.93 2.31 15.45
CA VAL A 150 -23.67 2.89 14.32
C VAL A 150 -22.80 2.91 13.08
N ARG A 151 -21.53 3.25 13.23
CA ARG A 151 -20.54 3.29 12.15
C ARG A 151 -20.31 1.88 11.59
N ALA A 152 -20.04 0.90 12.44
CA ALA A 152 -19.88 -0.49 12.04
C ALA A 152 -21.10 -1.03 11.29
N LEU A 153 -22.31 -0.76 11.81
CA LEU A 153 -23.56 -1.18 11.14
C LEU A 153 -23.74 -0.48 9.78
N SER A 154 -23.40 0.80 9.69
CA SER A 154 -23.48 1.56 8.44
C SER A 154 -22.56 0.96 7.37
N LEU A 155 -21.30 0.67 7.71
CA LEU A 155 -20.34 0.04 6.78
C LEU A 155 -20.83 -1.35 6.33
N CYS A 156 -21.34 -2.16 7.25
CA CYS A 156 -21.92 -3.47 6.90
C CYS A 156 -23.09 -3.35 5.92
N LYS A 157 -23.94 -2.32 6.08
CA LYS A 157 -25.10 -2.09 5.21
C LYS A 157 -24.74 -1.50 3.86
N LEU A 158 -23.62 -0.79 3.74
CA LEU A 158 -23.12 -0.26 2.48
C LEU A 158 -22.69 -1.36 1.51
N GLY A 159 -22.30 -2.54 1.99
CA GLY A 159 -21.88 -3.65 1.13
C GLY A 159 -20.69 -3.30 0.25
N LEU A 160 -19.66 -2.68 0.81
CA LEU A 160 -18.49 -2.20 0.08
C LEU A 160 -17.77 -3.32 -0.67
N THR A 161 -17.38 -3.04 -1.91
CA THR A 161 -16.46 -3.89 -2.70
C THR A 161 -15.02 -3.38 -2.56
N GLU A 162 -14.04 -4.19 -3.00
CA GLU A 162 -12.62 -3.86 -2.88
C GLU A 162 -12.20 -2.56 -3.61
N ASP A 163 -12.98 -2.13 -4.60
CA ASP A 163 -12.75 -0.97 -5.46
C ASP A 163 -13.86 0.09 -5.36
N ALA A 164 -14.67 0.04 -4.32
CA ALA A 164 -15.81 0.93 -4.13
C ALA A 164 -15.42 2.42 -4.18
N VAL A 165 -16.33 3.24 -4.70
CA VAL A 165 -16.26 4.71 -4.61
C VAL A 165 -17.36 5.16 -3.66
N VAL A 166 -16.96 5.81 -2.56
CA VAL A 166 -17.85 6.23 -1.48
C VAL A 166 -17.90 7.74 -1.40
N TYR A 167 -19.08 8.29 -1.28
CA TYR A 167 -19.31 9.70 -0.98
C TYR A 167 -19.92 9.82 0.42
N ASP A 168 -19.16 10.40 1.36
CA ASP A 168 -19.60 10.68 2.73
C ASP A 168 -19.99 12.16 2.80
N VAL A 169 -21.28 12.44 2.66
CA VAL A 169 -21.81 13.80 2.60
C VAL A 169 -22.27 14.24 4.00
N GLY A 170 -21.66 15.31 4.51
CA GLY A 170 -21.82 15.73 5.90
C GLY A 170 -20.92 14.88 6.82
N SER A 171 -19.69 14.64 6.38
CA SER A 171 -18.76 13.68 7.01
C SER A 171 -18.39 14.01 8.47
N GLY A 172 -18.59 15.26 8.89
CA GLY A 172 -18.24 15.71 10.24
C GLY A 172 -16.76 15.48 10.53
N THR A 173 -16.46 14.63 11.52
CA THR A 173 -15.09 14.22 11.85
C THR A 173 -14.45 13.26 10.84
N GLY A 174 -15.17 12.86 9.80
CA GLY A 174 -14.71 11.90 8.80
C GLY A 174 -14.60 10.45 9.30
N SER A 175 -15.14 10.11 10.46
CA SER A 175 -14.96 8.78 11.06
C SER A 175 -15.49 7.63 10.18
N ILE A 176 -16.62 7.82 9.50
CA ILE A 176 -17.16 6.84 8.53
C ILE A 176 -16.23 6.76 7.31
N ALA A 177 -15.84 7.91 6.77
CA ALA A 177 -14.95 7.98 5.61
C ALA A 177 -13.62 7.26 5.85
N VAL A 178 -12.98 7.52 7.00
CA VAL A 178 -11.73 6.88 7.40
C VAL A 178 -11.91 5.36 7.50
N GLU A 179 -12.95 4.91 8.19
CA GLU A 179 -13.17 3.47 8.37
C GLU A 179 -13.53 2.76 7.06
N CYS A 180 -14.28 3.40 6.15
CA CYS A 180 -14.47 2.90 4.78
C CYS A 180 -13.14 2.73 4.03
N ALA A 181 -12.25 3.73 4.11
CA ALA A 181 -10.97 3.70 3.43
C ALA A 181 -10.03 2.60 3.98
N THR A 182 -10.18 2.20 5.23
CA THR A 182 -9.37 1.11 5.82
C THR A 182 -9.80 -0.29 5.39
N CYS A 183 -10.97 -0.45 4.80
CA CYS A 183 -11.49 -1.77 4.38
C CYS A 183 -10.69 -2.35 3.20
N SER A 184 -10.25 -1.52 2.26
CA SER A 184 -9.44 -1.95 1.11
C SER A 184 -8.61 -0.78 0.54
N PRO A 185 -7.39 -1.05 0.08
CA PRO A 185 -6.55 -0.03 -0.58
C PRO A 185 -7.10 0.45 -1.94
N GLY A 186 -8.07 -0.26 -2.52
CA GLY A 186 -8.75 0.13 -3.75
C GLY A 186 -9.95 1.04 -3.53
N ILE A 187 -10.45 1.16 -2.30
CA ILE A 187 -11.58 2.03 -1.98
C ILE A 187 -11.15 3.50 -2.06
N ARG A 188 -11.97 4.29 -2.75
CA ARG A 188 -11.84 5.74 -2.83
C ARG A 188 -12.99 6.41 -2.09
N VAL A 189 -12.66 7.26 -1.11
CA VAL A 189 -13.66 7.94 -0.31
C VAL A 189 -13.54 9.46 -0.53
N TYR A 190 -14.67 10.08 -0.81
CA TYR A 190 -14.82 11.53 -0.92
C TYR A 190 -15.64 12.00 0.27
N ALA A 191 -14.95 12.51 1.30
CA ALA A 191 -15.58 13.12 2.46
C ALA A 191 -15.90 14.59 2.17
N ILE A 192 -17.17 14.95 2.29
CA ILE A 192 -17.67 16.30 1.99
C ILE A 192 -18.26 16.88 3.27
N GLU A 193 -17.67 17.96 3.76
CA GLU A 193 -18.12 18.66 4.95
C GLU A 193 -18.21 20.16 4.69
N GLN A 194 -19.30 20.77 5.13
CA GLN A 194 -19.55 22.21 4.96
C GLN A 194 -18.74 23.05 5.94
N LYS A 195 -18.52 22.54 7.16
CA LYS A 195 -17.82 23.28 8.21
C LYS A 195 -16.32 23.06 8.10
N ALA A 196 -15.55 24.11 7.82
CA ALA A 196 -14.09 24.05 7.73
C ALA A 196 -13.42 23.56 9.05
N THR A 197 -14.02 23.82 10.19
CA THR A 197 -13.53 23.38 11.53
C THR A 197 -13.59 21.88 11.73
N ALA A 198 -14.40 21.17 10.96
CA ALA A 198 -14.50 19.70 11.04
C ALA A 198 -13.58 18.98 10.04
N GLN A 199 -12.86 19.71 9.18
CA GLN A 199 -11.99 19.17 8.10
C GLN A 199 -10.51 19.06 8.52
N GLN A 200 -10.19 18.94 9.79
CA GLN A 200 -8.81 18.86 10.28
C GLN A 200 -8.22 17.44 10.29
#